data_cd348e66d886f6b68c4b36e821f9ff60
#
_entry.id   cd348e66d886f6b68c4b36e821f9ff60
#
_cell.length_a   1.000
_cell.length_b   1.000
_cell.length_c   1.000
_cell.angle_alpha   90.00
_cell.angle_beta   90.00
_cell.angle_gamma   90.00
#
_symmetry.space_group_name_H-M   'P 1'
#
loop_
_entity.id
_entity.type
_entity.pdbx_description
1 polymer ?
#
loop_
_entity_poly.entity_id
_entity_poly.type
_entity_poly.pdbx_seq_one_letter_code
_entity_poly.pdbx_strand_id
1 'polypeptide(L)'
;MSLELLKPVSENLLNELDENHLQGSLFNKIKFHRDQSGIPDIDSSNICIIGISETRNSYFESDIQDLNILRKELYKLKEGKWKISISDLGDLSNGNTVEDTYHALYDICKELHSKKITLVIIGGSNDIIYPVFKSFDSYPDKVNIVSIDNQFDLYQDSDIISGRTYMNKIILDDSNKLNDFTNIGYQRHLCSYKEIELMDKLFFEKISLGEISENNMRAEPIIRDADIVGFDTKSLSFSGNSNPNGIDTRLACILSKYAGQSNRHPFLDCLT
;
A
#
# COMPACT_ATOMS: atom_id res chain seq x y z
N MET A 1 -0.47 23.40 2.89
CA MET A 1 0.41 22.19 2.85
C MET A 1 -0.49 20.98 2.69
N SER A 2 -0.08 19.98 1.90
CA SER A 2 -0.91 18.80 1.62
C SER A 2 -1.24 17.99 2.88
N LEU A 3 -0.34 17.97 3.84
CA LEU A 3 -0.51 17.24 5.10
C LEU A 3 -1.62 17.79 6.00
N GLU A 4 -2.05 19.04 5.82
CA GLU A 4 -3.17 19.63 6.59
C GLU A 4 -4.53 18.98 6.26
N LEU A 5 -4.61 18.18 5.20
CA LEU A 5 -5.78 17.40 4.83
C LEU A 5 -5.94 16.12 5.67
N LEU A 6 -4.92 15.78 6.44
CA LEU A 6 -4.91 14.59 7.31
C LEU A 6 -5.61 14.88 8.63
N LYS A 7 -6.48 13.98 9.04
CA LYS A 7 -7.10 13.96 10.37
C LYS A 7 -6.18 13.26 11.36
N PRO A 8 -6.12 13.72 12.61
CA PRO A 8 -5.34 13.07 13.66
C PRO A 8 -5.69 11.60 13.87
N VAL A 9 -4.73 10.84 14.37
CA VAL A 9 -4.97 9.49 14.88
C VAL A 9 -5.99 9.57 16.02
N SER A 10 -6.90 8.61 16.11
CA SER A 10 -7.95 8.58 17.13
C SER A 10 -7.36 8.69 18.55
N GLU A 11 -7.71 9.76 19.26
CA GLU A 11 -7.27 9.95 20.66
C GLU A 11 -7.82 8.84 21.59
N ASN A 12 -8.99 8.27 21.28
CA ASN A 12 -9.52 7.13 22.04
C ASN A 12 -8.60 5.91 21.93
N LEU A 13 -8.10 5.62 20.73
CA LEU A 13 -7.14 4.55 20.51
C LEU A 13 -5.82 4.81 21.25
N LEU A 14 -5.29 6.03 21.15
CA LEU A 14 -4.02 6.38 21.78
C LEU A 14 -4.12 6.30 23.32
N ASN A 15 -5.21 6.78 23.91
CA ASN A 15 -5.44 6.70 25.35
C ASN A 15 -5.61 5.25 25.83
N GLU A 16 -6.36 4.42 25.09
CA GLU A 16 -6.49 2.99 25.41
C GLU A 16 -5.14 2.29 25.47
N LEU A 17 -4.24 2.59 24.52
CA LEU A 17 -2.93 1.95 24.43
C LEU A 17 -1.95 2.47 25.49
N ASP A 18 -2.05 3.75 25.85
CA ASP A 18 -1.24 4.36 26.91
C ASP A 18 -1.60 3.78 28.28
N GLU A 19 -2.90 3.62 28.58
CA GLU A 19 -3.37 2.98 29.81
C GLU A 19 -2.91 1.53 29.95
N ASN A 20 -2.71 0.80 28.88
CA ASN A 20 -2.25 -0.57 28.88
C ASN A 20 -0.73 -0.73 29.11
N HIS A 21 0.00 0.36 29.32
CA HIS A 21 1.45 0.37 29.62
C HIS A 21 2.28 -0.55 28.71
N LEU A 22 2.18 -0.36 27.41
CA LEU A 22 2.83 -1.21 26.39
C LEU A 22 4.34 -0.99 26.31
N GLN A 23 5.08 -1.34 27.37
CA GLN A 23 6.54 -1.17 27.41
C GLN A 23 7.25 -1.94 26.27
N GLY A 24 8.16 -1.25 25.59
CA GLY A 24 8.95 -1.82 24.49
C GLY A 24 8.13 -2.16 23.26
N SER A 25 7.01 -1.49 23.04
CA SER A 25 6.21 -1.61 21.80
C SER A 25 6.51 -0.48 20.83
N LEU A 26 6.07 -0.66 19.58
CA LEU A 26 6.13 0.39 18.55
C LEU A 26 5.40 1.65 18.97
N PHE A 27 4.31 1.52 19.75
CA PHE A 27 3.56 2.66 20.30
C PHE A 27 4.47 3.71 20.93
N ASN A 28 5.50 3.28 21.69
CA ASN A 28 6.42 4.18 22.36
C ASN A 28 7.48 4.81 21.43
N LYS A 29 7.56 4.37 20.18
CA LYS A 29 8.51 4.87 19.17
C LYS A 29 7.87 5.73 18.10
N ILE A 30 6.57 5.59 17.90
CA ILE A 30 5.84 6.33 16.87
C ILE A 30 5.55 7.74 17.37
N LYS A 31 5.78 8.72 16.51
CA LYS A 31 5.30 10.09 16.68
C LYS A 31 3.92 10.21 16.05
N PHE A 32 2.95 10.67 16.80
CA PHE A 32 1.56 10.70 16.36
C PHE A 32 1.12 12.11 15.98
N HIS A 33 0.36 12.23 14.89
CA HIS A 33 -0.49 13.36 14.64
C HIS A 33 -1.65 13.31 15.64
N ARG A 34 -1.77 14.34 16.52
CA ARG A 34 -2.78 14.44 17.58
C ARG A 34 -3.57 15.72 17.47
N ASP A 35 -4.79 15.74 17.98
CA ASP A 35 -5.64 16.94 18.01
C ASP A 35 -4.96 18.13 18.67
N GLN A 36 -4.25 17.90 19.78
CA GLN A 36 -3.65 18.99 20.56
C GLN A 36 -2.30 19.46 20.03
N SER A 37 -1.45 18.54 19.53
CA SER A 37 -0.09 18.85 19.11
C SER A 37 0.06 19.03 17.60
N GLY A 38 -0.98 18.68 16.84
CA GLY A 38 -0.94 18.71 15.38
C GLY A 38 -0.04 17.65 14.76
N ILE A 39 0.37 17.90 13.53
CA ILE A 39 1.24 17.01 12.75
C ILE A 39 2.65 17.04 13.36
N PRO A 40 3.28 15.85 13.62
CA PRO A 40 4.64 15.80 14.13
C PRO A 40 5.64 16.31 13.08
N ASP A 41 6.82 16.76 13.55
CA ASP A 41 7.93 17.04 12.66
C ASP A 41 8.36 15.78 11.90
N ILE A 42 8.12 15.78 10.59
CA ILE A 42 8.41 14.66 9.69
C ILE A 42 9.82 14.69 9.11
N ASP A 43 10.55 15.80 9.19
CA ASP A 43 11.87 15.93 8.57
C ASP A 43 12.90 14.94 9.15
N SER A 44 12.64 14.48 10.37
CA SER A 44 13.42 13.43 11.03
C SER A 44 12.84 12.02 10.88
N SER A 45 11.76 11.84 10.13
CA SER A 45 11.09 10.55 9.96
C SER A 45 11.68 9.77 8.79
N ASN A 46 11.86 8.45 9.00
CA ASN A 46 12.22 7.53 7.92
C ASN A 46 10.97 6.93 7.28
N ILE A 47 9.93 6.70 8.10
CA ILE A 47 8.67 6.08 7.68
C ILE A 47 7.52 6.96 8.16
N CYS A 48 6.58 7.24 7.27
CA CYS A 48 5.28 7.81 7.61
C CYS A 48 4.17 6.80 7.34
N ILE A 49 3.17 6.78 8.21
CA ILE A 49 1.96 5.95 8.08
C ILE A 49 0.79 6.88 7.84
N ILE A 50 -0.07 6.56 6.88
CA ILE A 50 -1.38 7.21 6.70
C ILE A 50 -2.45 6.14 6.54
N GLY A 51 -3.64 6.45 7.01
CA GLY A 51 -4.83 5.65 6.74
C GLY A 51 -5.66 6.26 5.62
N ILE A 52 -6.30 5.43 4.80
CA ILE A 52 -7.22 5.85 3.74
C ILE A 52 -8.46 4.98 3.81
N SER A 53 -9.64 5.61 3.82
CA SER A 53 -10.92 4.90 3.80
C SER A 53 -11.64 4.99 2.45
N GLU A 54 -10.94 5.39 1.38
CA GLU A 54 -11.52 5.53 0.05
C GLU A 54 -11.74 4.16 -0.60
N THR A 55 -13.00 3.80 -0.78
CA THR A 55 -13.41 2.53 -1.39
C THR A 55 -14.51 2.70 -2.44
N ARG A 56 -14.88 3.95 -2.79
CA ARG A 56 -15.97 4.22 -3.76
C ARG A 56 -15.70 3.64 -5.14
N ASN A 57 -14.44 3.49 -5.54
CA ASN A 57 -14.02 2.85 -6.77
C ASN A 57 -13.57 1.39 -6.56
N SER A 58 -13.80 0.82 -5.39
CA SER A 58 -13.62 -0.62 -5.19
C SER A 58 -14.57 -1.38 -6.12
N TYR A 59 -14.05 -2.39 -6.81
CA TYR A 59 -14.88 -3.23 -7.69
C TYR A 59 -15.86 -4.10 -6.90
N PHE A 60 -15.49 -4.47 -5.68
CA PHE A 60 -16.35 -5.21 -4.77
C PHE A 60 -16.79 -4.29 -3.64
N GLU A 61 -18.04 -4.46 -3.18
CA GLU A 61 -18.47 -3.84 -1.93
C GLU A 61 -17.50 -4.28 -0.83
N SER A 62 -16.72 -3.34 -0.34
CA SER A 62 -15.86 -3.56 0.83
C SER A 62 -16.50 -2.87 2.01
N ASP A 63 -16.72 -3.60 3.09
CA ASP A 63 -16.98 -2.97 4.37
C ASP A 63 -15.76 -2.13 4.73
N ILE A 64 -15.99 -0.84 5.00
CA ILE A 64 -14.94 0.04 5.51
C ILE A 64 -14.49 -0.54 6.84
N GLN A 65 -13.32 -1.19 6.83
CA GLN A 65 -12.76 -1.67 8.08
C GLN A 65 -12.29 -0.48 8.92
N ASP A 66 -12.52 -0.56 10.23
CA ASP A 66 -11.98 0.42 11.15
C ASP A 66 -10.44 0.33 11.15
N LEU A 67 -9.79 1.31 10.50
CA LEU A 67 -8.33 1.40 10.41
C LEU A 67 -7.64 1.41 11.78
N ASN A 68 -8.37 1.79 12.84
CA ASN A 68 -7.87 1.74 14.20
C ASN A 68 -7.62 0.31 14.69
N ILE A 69 -8.34 -0.69 14.17
CA ILE A 69 -8.09 -2.10 14.50
C ILE A 69 -6.70 -2.51 14.01
N LEU A 70 -6.35 -2.17 12.76
CA LEU A 70 -5.02 -2.46 12.19
C LEU A 70 -3.92 -1.70 12.93
N ARG A 71 -4.14 -0.40 13.21
CA ARG A 71 -3.20 0.41 13.99
C ARG A 71 -2.98 -0.16 15.39
N LYS A 72 -4.06 -0.60 16.06
CA LYS A 72 -3.98 -1.19 17.40
C LYS A 72 -3.06 -2.41 17.42
N GLU A 73 -3.17 -3.29 16.43
CA GLU A 73 -2.32 -4.46 16.34
C GLU A 73 -0.88 -4.10 15.94
N LEU A 74 -0.69 -3.18 15.00
CA LEU A 74 0.63 -2.67 14.62
C LEU A 74 1.37 -2.05 15.81
N TYR A 75 0.70 -1.20 16.59
CA TYR A 75 1.33 -0.48 17.69
C TYR A 75 1.73 -1.39 18.86
N LYS A 76 1.09 -2.54 19.03
CA LYS A 76 1.44 -3.55 20.03
C LYS A 76 2.70 -4.33 19.68
N LEU A 77 3.14 -4.33 18.43
CA LEU A 77 4.35 -5.04 18.03
C LEU A 77 5.54 -4.54 18.82
N LYS A 78 6.48 -5.43 19.08
CA LYS A 78 7.68 -5.05 19.86
C LYS A 78 8.66 -4.25 19.02
N GLU A 79 9.22 -3.21 19.63
CA GLU A 79 10.29 -2.45 19.01
C GLU A 79 11.55 -3.31 18.81
N GLY A 80 12.22 -3.13 17.68
CA GLY A 80 13.51 -3.73 17.41
C GLY A 80 14.68 -2.82 17.82
N LYS A 81 15.92 -3.31 17.69
CA LYS A 81 17.14 -2.53 17.94
C LYS A 81 17.55 -1.62 16.77
N TRP A 82 16.63 -1.32 15.85
CA TRP A 82 16.86 -0.44 14.71
C TRP A 82 16.67 1.04 15.08
N LYS A 83 17.36 1.92 14.35
CA LYS A 83 17.29 3.38 14.53
C LYS A 83 16.38 4.01 13.46
N ILE A 84 15.15 3.54 13.35
CA ILE A 84 14.17 4.06 12.40
C ILE A 84 13.20 4.95 13.17
N SER A 85 12.96 6.15 12.68
CA SER A 85 11.94 7.06 13.20
C SER A 85 10.66 6.87 12.39
N ILE A 86 9.55 6.62 13.07
CA ILE A 86 8.23 6.38 12.49
C ILE A 86 7.28 7.48 12.94
N SER A 87 6.51 8.03 12.01
CA SER A 87 5.41 8.95 12.31
C SER A 87 4.11 8.42 11.74
N ASP A 88 3.05 8.38 12.55
CA ASP A 88 1.70 8.15 12.05
C ASP A 88 0.99 9.50 11.89
N LEU A 89 0.67 9.83 10.65
CA LEU A 89 0.10 11.11 10.28
C LEU A 89 -1.43 11.14 10.32
N GLY A 90 -2.04 10.00 10.71
CA GLY A 90 -3.49 9.88 10.79
C GLY A 90 -4.14 9.52 9.45
N ASP A 91 -5.35 9.99 9.20
CA ASP A 91 -6.19 9.52 8.12
C ASP A 91 -6.46 10.59 7.07
N LEU A 92 -6.29 10.24 5.80
CA LEU A 92 -6.78 11.06 4.70
C LEU A 92 -8.31 10.93 4.61
N SER A 93 -8.99 12.05 4.76
CA SER A 93 -10.45 12.10 4.58
C SER A 93 -10.82 11.94 3.11
N ASN A 94 -11.89 11.21 2.86
CA ASN A 94 -12.47 11.15 1.53
C ASN A 94 -12.88 12.55 1.06
N GLY A 95 -12.49 12.91 -0.16
CA GLY A 95 -12.93 14.13 -0.82
C GLY A 95 -14.41 14.06 -1.22
N ASN A 96 -14.94 15.14 -1.77
CA ASN A 96 -16.31 15.15 -2.29
C ASN A 96 -16.46 14.13 -3.44
N THR A 97 -15.46 14.07 -4.31
CA THR A 97 -15.32 13.06 -5.35
C THR A 97 -14.14 12.15 -5.04
N VAL A 98 -14.03 11.02 -5.74
CA VAL A 98 -12.85 10.13 -5.63
C VAL A 98 -11.62 10.83 -6.18
N GLU A 99 -11.78 11.63 -7.24
CA GLU A 99 -10.71 12.42 -7.83
C GLU A 99 -10.14 13.43 -6.84
N ASP A 100 -10.97 14.04 -5.97
CA ASP A 100 -10.49 14.93 -4.90
C ASP A 100 -9.58 14.17 -3.93
N THR A 101 -9.96 12.92 -3.57
CA THR A 101 -9.13 12.05 -2.72
C THR A 101 -7.81 11.71 -3.43
N TYR A 102 -7.86 11.39 -4.73
CA TYR A 102 -6.65 11.10 -5.51
C TYR A 102 -5.71 12.29 -5.58
N HIS A 103 -6.23 13.50 -5.80
CA HIS A 103 -5.40 14.71 -5.82
C HIS A 103 -4.74 14.97 -4.46
N ALA A 104 -5.50 14.83 -3.38
CA ALA A 104 -4.96 14.98 -2.04
C ALA A 104 -3.86 13.94 -1.74
N LEU A 105 -4.09 12.67 -2.10
CA LEU A 105 -3.09 11.62 -1.94
C LEU A 105 -1.84 11.86 -2.79
N TYR A 106 -2.02 12.26 -4.06
CA TYR A 106 -0.92 12.64 -4.94
C TYR A 106 -0.02 13.71 -4.30
N ASP A 107 -0.60 14.78 -3.76
CA ASP A 107 0.15 15.87 -3.15
C ASP A 107 0.89 15.44 -1.88
N ILE A 108 0.26 14.60 -1.04
CA ILE A 108 0.89 14.03 0.15
C ILE A 108 2.07 13.14 -0.25
N CYS A 109 1.86 12.23 -1.19
CA CYS A 109 2.91 11.33 -1.68
C CYS A 109 4.09 12.13 -2.24
N LYS A 110 3.83 13.14 -3.06
CA LYS A 110 4.86 13.99 -3.65
C LYS A 110 5.68 14.74 -2.59
N GLU A 111 5.03 15.26 -1.55
CA GLU A 111 5.71 15.93 -0.44
C GLU A 111 6.63 14.96 0.31
N LEU A 112 6.12 13.79 0.71
CA LEU A 112 6.89 12.78 1.44
C LEU A 112 8.04 12.20 0.60
N HIS A 113 7.78 11.95 -0.69
CA HIS A 113 8.78 11.46 -1.62
C HIS A 113 9.94 12.46 -1.78
N SER A 114 9.65 13.77 -1.91
CA SER A 114 10.68 14.80 -2.01
C SER A 114 11.63 14.81 -0.82
N LYS A 115 11.17 14.34 0.34
CA LYS A 115 11.94 14.20 1.58
C LYS A 115 12.59 12.82 1.74
N LYS A 116 12.42 11.91 0.78
CA LYS A 116 12.90 10.52 0.83
C LYS A 116 12.35 9.73 2.02
N ILE A 117 11.11 9.98 2.38
CA ILE A 117 10.39 9.27 3.44
C ILE A 117 9.62 8.12 2.82
N THR A 118 9.78 6.92 3.37
CA THR A 118 8.96 5.77 2.99
C THR A 118 7.54 5.98 3.52
N LEU A 119 6.54 5.88 2.63
CA LEU A 119 5.15 5.97 3.01
C LEU A 119 4.53 4.57 3.10
N VAL A 120 3.85 4.31 4.20
CA VAL A 120 3.01 3.12 4.41
C VAL A 120 1.56 3.58 4.43
N ILE A 121 0.77 3.10 3.49
CA ILE A 121 -0.66 3.38 3.41
C ILE A 121 -1.42 2.18 3.97
N ILE A 122 -2.40 2.43 4.83
CA ILE A 122 -3.27 1.40 5.41
C ILE A 122 -4.70 1.66 4.93
N GLY A 123 -5.31 0.69 4.30
CA GLY A 123 -6.68 0.78 3.79
C GLY A 123 -6.78 1.33 2.37
N GLY A 124 -8.00 1.63 1.96
CA GLY A 124 -8.33 2.01 0.59
C GLY A 124 -8.60 0.81 -0.31
N SER A 125 -8.76 1.05 -1.59
CA SER A 125 -8.86 0.02 -2.64
C SER A 125 -7.72 0.15 -3.63
N ASN A 126 -7.44 -0.87 -4.42
CA ASN A 126 -6.25 -0.97 -5.30
C ASN A 126 -6.05 0.23 -6.25
N ASP A 127 -7.13 0.94 -6.56
CA ASP A 127 -7.09 2.14 -7.41
C ASP A 127 -6.26 3.30 -6.82
N ILE A 128 -6.05 3.33 -5.50
CA ILE A 128 -5.19 4.36 -4.88
C ILE A 128 -3.71 4.24 -5.29
N ILE A 129 -3.29 3.09 -5.82
CA ILE A 129 -1.96 2.94 -6.43
C ILE A 129 -1.77 3.91 -7.60
N TYR A 130 -2.85 4.27 -8.32
CA TYR A 130 -2.76 5.21 -9.43
C TYR A 130 -2.27 6.61 -9.01
N PRO A 131 -2.89 7.33 -8.04
CA PRO A 131 -2.36 8.61 -7.57
C PRO A 131 -0.98 8.50 -6.91
N VAL A 132 -0.67 7.39 -6.26
CA VAL A 132 0.69 7.13 -5.75
C VAL A 132 1.68 7.07 -6.90
N PHE A 133 1.41 6.31 -7.96
CA PHE A 133 2.24 6.26 -9.17
C PHE A 133 2.40 7.66 -9.82
N LYS A 134 1.31 8.42 -9.93
CA LYS A 134 1.35 9.79 -10.47
C LYS A 134 2.26 10.72 -9.68
N SER A 135 2.43 10.50 -8.38
CA SER A 135 3.30 11.35 -7.56
C SER A 135 4.78 11.31 -7.96
N PHE A 136 5.17 10.31 -8.76
CA PHE A 136 6.51 10.19 -9.32
C PHE A 136 6.74 11.03 -10.59
N ASP A 137 5.79 11.84 -11.04
CA ASP A 137 5.90 12.62 -12.29
C ASP A 137 7.19 13.45 -12.37
N SER A 138 7.62 14.05 -11.27
CA SER A 138 8.84 14.85 -11.17
C SER A 138 10.10 14.06 -10.82
N TYR A 139 9.97 12.75 -10.59
CA TYR A 139 11.11 11.90 -10.26
C TYR A 139 11.95 11.60 -11.50
N PRO A 140 13.29 11.58 -11.43
CA PRO A 140 14.12 11.39 -12.61
C PRO A 140 14.02 9.99 -13.21
N ASP A 141 13.86 8.97 -12.35
CA ASP A 141 13.85 7.58 -12.76
C ASP A 141 12.44 7.08 -13.10
N LYS A 142 12.37 5.95 -13.78
CA LYS A 142 11.14 5.21 -14.00
C LYS A 142 10.80 4.38 -12.77
N VAL A 143 9.54 3.99 -12.66
CA VAL A 143 8.93 3.36 -11.48
C VAL A 143 8.69 1.88 -11.72
N ASN A 144 9.12 1.05 -10.78
CA ASN A 144 8.81 -0.37 -10.71
C ASN A 144 7.64 -0.59 -9.74
N ILE A 145 6.59 -1.24 -10.21
CA ILE A 145 5.40 -1.57 -9.41
C ILE A 145 5.35 -3.07 -9.17
N VAL A 146 5.18 -3.47 -7.94
CA VAL A 146 4.87 -4.86 -7.56
C VAL A 146 3.49 -4.91 -6.93
N SER A 147 2.61 -5.77 -7.47
CA SER A 147 1.33 -6.09 -6.87
C SER A 147 1.37 -7.51 -6.31
N ILE A 148 1.12 -7.65 -5.01
CA ILE A 148 0.91 -8.94 -4.35
C ILE A 148 -0.59 -9.17 -4.32
N ASP A 149 -1.07 -9.91 -5.32
CA ASP A 149 -2.49 -10.03 -5.60
C ASP A 149 -2.80 -11.34 -6.35
N ASN A 150 -4.04 -11.82 -6.22
CA ASN A 150 -4.52 -13.00 -6.92
C ASN A 150 -4.99 -12.72 -8.37
N GLN A 151 -5.03 -11.44 -8.78
CA GLN A 151 -5.43 -10.97 -10.11
C GLN A 151 -4.45 -9.89 -10.63
N PHE A 152 -4.59 -9.50 -11.90
CA PHE A 152 -3.70 -8.48 -12.51
C PHE A 152 -4.26 -7.07 -12.52
N ASP A 153 -5.57 -6.92 -12.27
CA ASP A 153 -6.29 -5.63 -12.32
C ASP A 153 -6.14 -4.90 -13.66
N LEU A 154 -6.12 -5.68 -14.73
CA LEU A 154 -6.02 -5.25 -16.12
C LEU A 154 -7.37 -5.31 -16.87
N TYR A 155 -8.48 -5.25 -16.14
CA TYR A 155 -9.80 -5.35 -16.72
C TYR A 155 -10.11 -4.15 -17.63
N GLN A 156 -10.69 -4.40 -18.82
CA GLN A 156 -10.76 -3.41 -19.90
C GLN A 156 -12.15 -2.76 -20.09
N ASP A 157 -13.11 -3.01 -19.21
CA ASP A 157 -14.53 -2.69 -19.49
C ASP A 157 -14.95 -1.24 -19.17
N SER A 158 -14.08 -0.36 -18.68
CA SER A 158 -14.47 1.02 -18.40
C SER A 158 -13.33 2.02 -18.50
N ASP A 159 -13.69 3.26 -18.87
CA ASP A 159 -12.80 4.42 -18.77
C ASP A 159 -12.60 4.90 -17.33
N ILE A 160 -13.36 4.34 -16.39
CA ILE A 160 -13.33 4.72 -14.97
C ILE A 160 -12.19 3.96 -14.28
N ILE A 161 -11.42 4.68 -13.47
CA ILE A 161 -10.41 4.08 -12.60
C ILE A 161 -11.14 3.33 -11.49
N SER A 162 -10.77 2.08 -11.28
CA SER A 162 -11.29 1.23 -10.21
C SER A 162 -10.22 0.26 -9.72
N GLY A 163 -10.47 -0.44 -8.62
CA GLY A 163 -9.59 -1.47 -8.10
C GLY A 163 -9.24 -2.58 -9.10
N ARG A 164 -9.96 -2.73 -10.21
CA ARG A 164 -9.68 -3.71 -11.26
C ARG A 164 -9.17 -3.12 -12.59
N THR A 165 -9.13 -1.81 -12.72
CA THR A 165 -8.76 -1.15 -13.97
C THR A 165 -7.58 -0.20 -13.83
N TYR A 166 -7.12 0.06 -12.61
CA TYR A 166 -6.08 1.06 -12.32
C TYR A 166 -4.76 0.79 -13.06
N MET A 167 -4.38 -0.48 -13.21
CA MET A 167 -3.16 -0.83 -13.94
C MET A 167 -3.25 -0.47 -15.42
N ASN A 168 -4.41 -0.59 -16.06
CA ASN A 168 -4.57 -0.12 -17.45
C ASN A 168 -4.32 1.39 -17.55
N LYS A 169 -4.79 2.17 -16.57
CA LYS A 169 -4.54 3.63 -16.55
C LYS A 169 -3.07 3.95 -16.37
N ILE A 170 -2.35 3.19 -15.54
CA ILE A 170 -0.91 3.33 -15.35
C ILE A 170 -0.15 2.98 -16.64
N ILE A 171 -0.50 1.87 -17.30
CA ILE A 171 0.13 1.44 -18.56
C ILE A 171 -0.08 2.46 -19.69
N LEU A 172 -1.27 3.05 -19.76
CA LEU A 172 -1.64 4.03 -20.78
C LEU A 172 -1.27 5.47 -20.41
N ASP A 173 -0.59 5.68 -19.29
CA ASP A 173 -0.21 7.02 -18.84
C ASP A 173 0.85 7.64 -19.74
N ASP A 174 0.57 8.84 -20.23
CA ASP A 174 1.44 9.57 -21.19
C ASP A 174 2.80 9.98 -20.59
N SER A 175 2.96 9.93 -19.27
CA SER A 175 4.22 10.30 -18.61
C SER A 175 5.37 9.32 -18.90
N ASN A 176 5.06 8.12 -19.40
CA ASN A 176 6.02 7.04 -19.65
C ASN A 176 6.92 6.73 -18.44
N LYS A 177 6.35 6.86 -17.24
CA LYS A 177 7.04 6.64 -15.96
C LYS A 177 7.14 5.18 -15.56
N LEU A 178 6.19 4.34 -15.99
CA LEU A 178 6.26 2.92 -15.70
C LEU A 178 7.49 2.29 -16.35
N ASN A 179 8.33 1.64 -15.54
CA ASN A 179 9.45 0.84 -16.02
C ASN A 179 9.07 -0.62 -16.12
N ASP A 180 8.57 -1.18 -15.02
CA ASP A 180 8.18 -2.58 -14.93
C ASP A 180 6.97 -2.75 -14.00
N PHE A 181 6.19 -3.78 -14.28
CA PHE A 181 5.10 -4.24 -13.44
C PHE A 181 5.24 -5.75 -13.21
N THR A 182 5.26 -6.14 -11.95
CA THR A 182 5.24 -7.55 -11.55
C THR A 182 4.03 -7.86 -10.70
N ASN A 183 3.30 -8.92 -11.02
CA ASN A 183 2.28 -9.47 -10.14
C ASN A 183 2.80 -10.75 -9.48
N ILE A 184 2.63 -10.84 -8.15
CA ILE A 184 3.03 -11.99 -7.32
C ILE A 184 1.80 -12.58 -6.65
N GLY A 185 1.52 -13.83 -6.92
CA GLY A 185 0.42 -14.55 -6.29
C GLY A 185 -0.80 -14.77 -7.17
N TYR A 186 -0.74 -14.40 -8.47
CA TYR A 186 -1.90 -14.55 -9.33
C TYR A 186 -2.39 -16.01 -9.37
N GLN A 187 -3.70 -16.14 -9.50
CA GLN A 187 -4.35 -17.44 -9.64
C GLN A 187 -4.97 -17.55 -11.03
N ARG A 188 -4.50 -18.53 -11.78
CA ARG A 188 -4.85 -18.70 -13.22
C ARG A 188 -6.35 -18.69 -13.49
N HIS A 189 -7.14 -19.24 -12.59
CA HIS A 189 -8.59 -19.32 -12.73
C HIS A 189 -9.34 -18.00 -12.41
N LEU A 190 -8.65 -17.02 -11.83
CA LEU A 190 -9.17 -15.68 -11.57
C LEU A 190 -8.77 -14.65 -12.62
N CYS A 191 -7.85 -14.99 -13.53
CA CYS A 191 -7.33 -14.10 -14.56
C CYS A 191 -7.86 -14.52 -15.93
N SER A 192 -8.34 -13.57 -16.73
CA SER A 192 -8.76 -13.82 -18.08
C SER A 192 -7.58 -14.15 -19.00
N TYR A 193 -7.84 -14.88 -20.09
CA TYR A 193 -6.81 -15.15 -21.09
C TYR A 193 -6.23 -13.86 -21.69
N LYS A 194 -7.06 -12.84 -21.91
CA LYS A 194 -6.65 -11.55 -22.45
C LYS A 194 -5.67 -10.81 -21.54
N GLU A 195 -5.90 -10.83 -20.22
CA GLU A 195 -5.01 -10.21 -19.25
C GLU A 195 -3.64 -10.91 -19.24
N ILE A 196 -3.63 -12.25 -19.27
CA ILE A 196 -2.38 -13.01 -19.33
C ILE A 196 -1.61 -12.71 -20.62
N GLU A 197 -2.30 -12.70 -21.77
CA GLU A 197 -1.71 -12.35 -23.05
C GLU A 197 -1.14 -10.92 -23.05
N LEU A 198 -1.82 -9.98 -22.40
CA LEU A 198 -1.34 -8.61 -22.26
C LEU A 198 -0.07 -8.53 -21.41
N MET A 199 -0.02 -9.22 -20.27
CA MET A 199 1.19 -9.33 -19.46
C MET A 199 2.37 -9.87 -20.28
N ASP A 200 2.15 -10.92 -21.07
CA ASP A 200 3.17 -11.51 -21.95
C ASP A 200 3.64 -10.53 -23.04
N LYS A 201 2.72 -9.82 -23.69
CA LYS A 201 3.01 -8.84 -24.74
C LYS A 201 3.82 -7.65 -24.24
N LEU A 202 3.58 -7.24 -23.00
CA LEU A 202 4.28 -6.12 -22.35
C LEU A 202 5.56 -6.57 -21.66
N PHE A 203 5.87 -7.87 -21.67
CA PHE A 203 7.01 -8.47 -20.97
C PHE A 203 7.00 -8.24 -19.46
N PHE A 204 5.81 -8.06 -18.88
CA PHE A 204 5.65 -7.93 -17.44
C PHE A 204 5.79 -9.29 -16.74
N GLU A 205 6.46 -9.28 -15.59
CA GLU A 205 6.65 -10.51 -14.83
C GLU A 205 5.36 -10.89 -14.07
N LYS A 206 5.08 -12.18 -14.04
CA LYS A 206 3.96 -12.74 -13.29
C LYS A 206 4.39 -14.04 -12.62
N ILE A 207 4.23 -14.09 -11.30
CA ILE A 207 4.57 -15.26 -10.50
C ILE A 207 3.27 -15.80 -9.90
N SER A 208 2.90 -17.02 -10.30
CA SER A 208 1.70 -17.64 -9.78
C SER A 208 1.80 -17.98 -8.29
N LEU A 209 0.66 -18.14 -7.62
CA LEU A 209 0.62 -18.57 -6.22
C LEU A 209 1.35 -19.91 -6.02
N GLY A 210 1.23 -20.86 -6.97
CA GLY A 210 1.95 -22.14 -6.90
C GLY A 210 3.46 -21.94 -6.91
N GLU A 211 3.98 -21.19 -7.90
CA GLU A 211 5.42 -20.92 -8.04
C GLU A 211 6.01 -20.21 -6.83
N ILE A 212 5.31 -19.19 -6.29
CA ILE A 212 5.82 -18.45 -5.14
C ILE A 212 5.75 -19.26 -3.84
N SER A 213 4.77 -20.18 -3.72
CA SER A 213 4.66 -21.09 -2.60
C SER A 213 5.78 -22.15 -2.60
N GLU A 214 6.20 -22.59 -3.78
CA GLU A 214 7.33 -23.53 -3.92
C GLU A 214 8.68 -22.84 -3.69
N ASN A 215 8.86 -21.63 -4.20
CA ASN A 215 10.10 -20.90 -4.06
C ASN A 215 9.87 -19.40 -3.85
N ASN A 216 9.70 -19.01 -2.58
CA ASN A 216 9.47 -17.61 -2.21
C ASN A 216 10.70 -16.70 -2.39
N MET A 217 11.90 -17.26 -2.54
CA MET A 217 13.12 -16.45 -2.77
C MET A 217 13.12 -15.74 -4.13
N ARG A 218 12.29 -16.19 -5.09
CA ARG A 218 12.13 -15.51 -6.38
C ARG A 218 11.58 -14.09 -6.23
N ALA A 219 10.75 -13.86 -5.21
CA ALA A 219 10.16 -12.54 -4.96
C ALA A 219 11.15 -11.53 -4.36
N GLU A 220 12.20 -11.99 -3.67
CA GLU A 220 13.10 -11.08 -2.94
C GLU A 220 13.71 -10.00 -3.85
N PRO A 221 14.42 -10.31 -4.94
CA PRO A 221 15.05 -9.28 -5.76
C PRO A 221 14.03 -8.34 -6.40
N ILE A 222 12.86 -8.85 -6.76
CA ILE A 222 11.80 -8.10 -7.42
C ILE A 222 11.19 -7.08 -6.44
N ILE A 223 10.75 -7.54 -5.27
CA ILE A 223 10.15 -6.67 -4.27
C ILE A 223 11.15 -5.64 -3.74
N ARG A 224 12.41 -6.02 -3.58
CA ARG A 224 13.46 -5.09 -3.11
C ARG A 224 13.82 -4.00 -4.11
N ASP A 225 13.56 -4.20 -5.39
CA ASP A 225 13.77 -3.19 -6.45
C ASP A 225 12.49 -2.43 -6.81
N ALA A 226 11.39 -2.68 -6.12
CA ALA A 226 10.14 -1.97 -6.32
C ALA A 226 10.17 -0.56 -5.70
N ASP A 227 9.55 0.38 -6.41
CA ASP A 227 9.27 1.73 -5.93
C ASP A 227 7.87 1.80 -5.30
N ILE A 228 6.94 0.96 -5.77
CA ILE A 228 5.59 0.82 -5.22
C ILE A 228 5.32 -0.67 -5.00
N VAL A 229 4.87 -1.03 -3.80
CA VAL A 229 4.43 -2.39 -3.47
C VAL A 229 2.99 -2.32 -2.98
N GLY A 230 2.05 -2.82 -3.77
CA GLY A 230 0.67 -3.02 -3.38
C GLY A 230 0.47 -4.43 -2.80
N PHE A 231 -0.27 -4.54 -1.70
CA PHE A 231 -0.60 -5.82 -1.09
C PHE A 231 -2.11 -5.93 -0.91
N ASP A 232 -2.81 -6.63 -1.81
CA ASP A 232 -4.24 -6.85 -1.68
C ASP A 232 -4.53 -7.93 -0.64
N THR A 233 -5.22 -7.56 0.44
CA THR A 233 -5.59 -8.49 1.51
C THR A 233 -6.59 -9.55 1.05
N LYS A 234 -7.34 -9.31 -0.05
CA LYS A 234 -8.21 -10.32 -0.67
C LYS A 234 -7.43 -11.50 -1.25
N SER A 235 -6.14 -11.31 -1.51
CA SER A 235 -5.25 -12.41 -1.93
C SER A 235 -4.92 -13.37 -0.79
N LEU A 236 -5.18 -13.00 0.47
CA LEU A 236 -4.85 -13.80 1.65
C LEU A 236 -5.88 -14.88 1.92
N SER A 237 -5.42 -16.05 2.36
CA SER A 237 -6.29 -17.21 2.66
C SER A 237 -7.17 -17.04 3.91
N PHE A 238 -6.87 -16.07 4.77
CA PHE A 238 -7.56 -15.84 6.04
C PHE A 238 -8.34 -14.52 6.08
N SER A 239 -8.29 -13.71 5.04
CA SER A 239 -9.16 -12.55 4.93
C SER A 239 -10.61 -13.04 4.83
N GLY A 240 -11.55 -12.48 5.58
CA GLY A 240 -12.95 -12.91 5.65
C GLY A 240 -13.71 -13.09 4.32
N ASN A 241 -13.02 -12.88 3.21
CA ASN A 241 -13.46 -13.00 1.83
C ASN A 241 -13.13 -14.36 1.20
N SER A 242 -13.28 -15.45 1.91
CA SER A 242 -13.38 -16.80 1.34
C SER A 242 -12.40 -17.18 0.20
N ASN A 243 -11.13 -16.77 0.28
CA ASN A 243 -10.08 -17.33 -0.58
C ASN A 243 -9.26 -18.40 0.17
N PRO A 244 -9.80 -19.61 0.40
CA PRO A 244 -9.12 -20.65 1.17
C PRO A 244 -7.80 -21.11 0.51
N ASN A 245 -7.65 -20.82 -0.78
CA ASN A 245 -6.47 -21.15 -1.57
C ASN A 245 -5.57 -19.93 -1.81
N GLY A 246 -5.70 -18.87 -1.01
CA GLY A 246 -4.89 -17.66 -1.12
C GLY A 246 -3.50 -17.81 -0.51
N ILE A 247 -2.80 -16.70 -0.43
CA ILE A 247 -1.51 -16.56 0.23
C ILE A 247 -1.68 -16.81 1.73
N ASP A 248 -0.94 -17.77 2.27
CA ASP A 248 -0.97 -18.06 3.70
C ASP A 248 -0.20 -17.01 4.52
N THR A 249 -0.43 -16.97 5.83
CA THR A 249 0.20 -16.01 6.76
C THR A 249 1.72 -16.04 6.69
N ARG A 250 2.32 -17.23 6.55
CA ARG A 250 3.78 -17.37 6.49
C ARG A 250 4.34 -16.70 5.26
N LEU A 251 3.76 -16.97 4.10
CA LEU A 251 4.19 -16.38 2.83
C LEU A 251 3.95 -14.87 2.85
N ALA A 252 2.80 -14.39 3.37
CA ALA A 252 2.52 -12.97 3.53
C ALA A 252 3.59 -12.25 4.36
N CYS A 253 3.99 -12.83 5.51
CA CYS A 253 5.06 -12.27 6.33
C CYS A 253 6.42 -12.25 5.61
N ILE A 254 6.72 -13.26 4.78
CA ILE A 254 7.96 -13.30 4.01
C ILE A 254 7.97 -12.19 2.94
N LEU A 255 6.88 -12.04 2.18
CA LEU A 255 6.77 -11.01 1.15
C LEU A 255 6.83 -9.60 1.74
N SER A 256 6.12 -9.36 2.85
CA SER A 256 6.18 -8.08 3.59
C SER A 256 7.60 -7.79 4.12
N LYS A 257 8.33 -8.82 4.57
CA LYS A 257 9.72 -8.66 4.98
C LYS A 257 10.61 -8.21 3.83
N TYR A 258 10.41 -8.74 2.62
CA TYR A 258 11.19 -8.32 1.44
C TYR A 258 10.91 -6.86 1.09
N ALA A 259 9.66 -6.41 1.16
CA ALA A 259 9.31 -5.00 0.97
C ALA A 259 10.04 -4.09 1.98
N GLY A 260 10.04 -4.48 3.26
CA GLY A 260 10.78 -3.73 4.30
C GLY A 260 12.32 -3.78 4.18
N GLN A 261 12.87 -4.58 3.27
CA GLN A 261 14.30 -4.66 2.96
C GLN A 261 14.69 -3.91 1.70
N SER A 262 13.76 -3.21 1.05
CA SER A 262 14.06 -2.42 -0.15
C SER A 262 15.10 -1.34 0.16
N ASN A 263 16.03 -1.15 -0.78
CA ASN A 263 17.00 -0.04 -0.75
C ASN A 263 16.45 1.23 -1.43
N ARG A 264 15.34 1.11 -2.14
CA ARG A 264 14.55 2.24 -2.65
C ARG A 264 13.67 2.72 -1.49
N HIS A 265 13.12 3.88 -1.55
CA HIS A 265 12.15 4.34 -0.54
C HIS A 265 10.75 3.96 -1.02
N PRO A 266 10.33 2.69 -0.87
CA PRO A 266 9.12 2.20 -1.48
C PRO A 266 7.90 2.83 -0.81
N PHE A 267 6.89 3.10 -1.62
CA PHE A 267 5.55 3.23 -1.12
C PHE A 267 5.00 1.83 -0.88
N LEU A 268 4.74 1.52 0.38
CA LEU A 268 4.11 0.26 0.76
C LEU A 268 2.62 0.53 0.97
N ASP A 269 1.81 -0.04 0.11
CA ASP A 269 0.37 0.03 0.21
C ASP A 269 -0.16 -1.31 0.74
N CYS A 270 -0.76 -1.28 1.92
CA CYS A 270 -1.44 -2.44 2.50
C CYS A 270 -2.94 -2.18 2.39
N LEU A 271 -3.55 -2.70 1.33
CA LEU A 271 -4.97 -2.57 1.06
C LEU A 271 -5.78 -3.52 1.94
N THR A 272 -6.97 -3.10 2.29
CA THR A 272 -7.93 -3.89 3.09
C THR A 272 -8.97 -4.58 2.21
#